data_a66278acd175564b914e9384a3919ed6
#
_entry.id   a66278acd175564b914e9384a3919ed6
#
_cell.length_a   1.000
_cell.length_b   1.000
_cell.length_c   1.000
_cell.angle_alpha   90.00
_cell.angle_beta   90.00
_cell.angle_gamma   90.00
#
_symmetry.space_group_name_H-M   'P 1'
#
loop_
_entity.id
_entity.type
_entity.pdbx_description
1 polymer ?
#
loop_
_entity_poly.entity_id
_entity_poly.type
_entity_poly.pdbx_seq_one_letter_code
_entity_poly.pdbx_strand_id
1 'polypeptide(L)'
;MKKVRVVLYRIQPVLVFVVVTLVGLLTAAASWYTIANANRMSFEGIAEDAVQQLSDRIDSHILLVNSTKAFFEATGEVPSADQFKIFIGNLQKSEQFTGIQGIGFARYVRAGEQSDASISRELQRNYGIARAPWPETTEENRTPIVLMEPQNNRSLGALGFDMYSNPIRRAAIVAALAEQRLRASGSVELVKENISDQQAGFVMYTPFFAINSGRPLGFVFAPFRIGDLFDSALNRLPVLPVHITAWDGEPSATNQIYKSAGQPGGRFGVAEEVRTSLTVAGRTWLLEIRPSAAYSPPVDQTRSFMLVIASVLLAAALAASSHSQQRTIEVAEILREETERALTERELLLQEMKHRIKNMIARVLAISRQTARASESLPDFTQSFSARLQAMAASQDLLARTAWQGA
;
A
#
# COMPACT_ATOMS: atom_id res chain seq x y z
N MET A 1 24.33 -33.35 37.51
CA MET A 1 24.74 -32.71 36.24
C MET A 1 24.43 -33.54 34.99
N LYS A 2 24.56 -34.89 34.97
CA LYS A 2 24.21 -35.73 33.79
C LYS A 2 22.73 -35.63 33.31
N LYS A 3 21.74 -35.63 34.21
CA LYS A 3 20.30 -35.53 33.85
C LYS A 3 19.94 -34.21 33.16
N VAL A 4 20.53 -33.08 33.54
CA VAL A 4 20.28 -31.76 32.90
C VAL A 4 20.84 -31.70 31.48
N ARG A 5 22.02 -32.29 31.25
CA ARG A 5 22.61 -32.39 29.90
C ARG A 5 21.72 -33.20 28.94
N VAL A 6 21.19 -34.32 29.40
CA VAL A 6 20.33 -35.21 28.59
C VAL A 6 19.01 -34.50 28.21
N VAL A 7 18.41 -33.75 29.10
CA VAL A 7 17.20 -32.96 28.83
C VAL A 7 17.48 -31.82 27.86
N LEU A 8 18.57 -31.05 28.04
CA LEU A 8 18.96 -30.01 27.10
C LEU A 8 19.22 -30.54 25.68
N TYR A 9 19.85 -31.73 25.59
CA TYR A 9 20.18 -32.35 24.31
C TYR A 9 18.90 -32.77 23.55
N ARG A 10 17.89 -33.32 24.20
CA ARG A 10 16.60 -33.70 23.59
C ARG A 10 15.77 -32.51 23.10
N ILE A 11 15.90 -31.35 23.72
CA ILE A 11 15.14 -30.13 23.40
C ILE A 11 15.82 -29.33 22.26
N GLN A 12 17.11 -29.58 21.99
CA GLN A 12 17.89 -28.82 21.01
C GLN A 12 17.27 -28.68 19.61
N PRO A 13 16.72 -29.73 18.95
CA PRO A 13 16.07 -29.60 17.62
C PRO A 13 14.83 -28.71 17.67
N VAL A 14 14.02 -28.81 18.73
CA VAL A 14 12.82 -28.00 18.94
C VAL A 14 13.21 -26.53 19.18
N LEU A 15 14.23 -26.30 19.98
CA LEU A 15 14.74 -24.97 20.26
C LEU A 15 15.28 -24.31 18.96
N VAL A 16 16.04 -25.04 18.14
CA VAL A 16 16.51 -24.57 16.84
C VAL A 16 15.35 -24.20 15.94
N PHE A 17 14.33 -25.07 15.85
CA PHE A 17 13.13 -24.79 15.05
C PHE A 17 12.44 -23.51 15.52
N VAL A 18 12.19 -23.36 16.83
CA VAL A 18 11.48 -22.21 17.40
C VAL A 18 12.27 -20.93 17.19
N VAL A 19 13.57 -20.94 17.48
CA VAL A 19 14.42 -19.74 17.34
C VAL A 19 14.52 -19.30 15.88
N VAL A 20 14.78 -20.21 14.94
CA VAL A 20 14.89 -19.87 13.52
C VAL A 20 13.55 -19.37 12.97
N THR A 21 12.45 -20.02 13.35
CA THR A 21 11.11 -19.58 12.94
C THR A 21 10.78 -18.20 13.50
N LEU A 22 11.11 -17.94 14.79
CA LEU A 22 10.88 -16.64 15.42
C LEU A 22 11.67 -15.52 14.73
N VAL A 23 12.94 -15.75 14.44
CA VAL A 23 13.79 -14.79 13.70
C VAL A 23 13.24 -14.54 12.31
N GLY A 24 12.81 -15.60 11.60
CA GLY A 24 12.19 -15.48 10.30
C GLY A 24 10.88 -14.70 10.31
N LEU A 25 10.02 -14.92 11.31
CA LEU A 25 8.79 -14.16 11.49
C LEU A 25 9.05 -12.68 11.80
N LEU A 26 10.03 -12.38 12.64
CA LEU A 26 10.42 -10.99 12.93
C LEU A 26 10.95 -10.27 11.70
N THR A 27 11.78 -10.96 10.91
CA THR A 27 12.31 -10.41 9.64
C THR A 27 11.20 -10.18 8.60
N ALA A 28 10.26 -11.12 8.49
CA ALA A 28 9.10 -10.98 7.60
C ALA A 28 8.17 -9.84 8.05
N ALA A 29 7.94 -9.69 9.36
CA ALA A 29 7.15 -8.58 9.91
C ALA A 29 7.82 -7.22 9.67
N ALA A 30 9.14 -7.13 9.88
CA ALA A 30 9.90 -5.91 9.57
C ALA A 30 9.85 -5.58 8.07
N SER A 31 10.01 -6.58 7.20
CA SER A 31 9.87 -6.43 5.75
C SER A 31 8.46 -5.99 5.34
N TRP A 32 7.43 -6.58 5.93
CA TRP A 32 6.03 -6.16 5.71
C TRP A 32 5.81 -4.70 6.07
N TYR A 33 6.29 -4.29 7.26
CA TYR A 33 6.14 -2.91 7.73
C TYR A 33 6.86 -1.90 6.81
N THR A 34 8.10 -2.21 6.39
CA THR A 34 8.87 -1.33 5.49
C THR A 34 8.23 -1.22 4.10
N ILE A 35 7.72 -2.33 3.54
CA ILE A 35 7.03 -2.35 2.25
C ILE A 35 5.71 -1.58 2.35
N ALA A 36 4.91 -1.80 3.39
CA ALA A 36 3.65 -1.09 3.59
C ALA A 36 3.87 0.43 3.71
N ASN A 37 4.88 0.85 4.48
CA ASN A 37 5.22 2.26 4.61
C ASN A 37 5.73 2.88 3.31
N ALA A 38 6.57 2.17 2.56
CA ALA A 38 7.06 2.63 1.24
C ALA A 38 5.91 2.80 0.23
N ASN A 39 4.97 1.84 0.18
CA ASN A 39 3.80 1.91 -0.69
C ASN A 39 2.88 3.07 -0.30
N ARG A 40 2.68 3.29 1.01
CA ARG A 40 1.93 4.42 1.53
C ARG A 40 2.54 5.76 1.12
N MET A 41 3.83 5.97 1.35
CA MET A 41 4.53 7.21 0.95
C MET A 41 4.47 7.43 -0.57
N SER A 42 4.59 6.35 -1.36
CA SER A 42 4.44 6.42 -2.81
C SER A 42 3.04 6.88 -3.24
N PHE A 43 2.00 6.36 -2.59
CA PHE A 43 0.63 6.78 -2.89
C PHE A 43 0.34 8.21 -2.40
N GLU A 44 0.85 8.61 -1.22
CA GLU A 44 0.75 9.99 -0.72
C GLU A 44 1.33 10.97 -1.74
N GLY A 45 2.50 10.66 -2.34
CA GLY A 45 3.08 11.49 -3.42
C GLY A 45 2.19 11.57 -4.66
N ILE A 46 1.57 10.48 -5.10
CA ILE A 46 0.62 10.48 -6.23
C ILE A 46 -0.64 11.31 -5.89
N ALA A 47 -1.11 11.23 -4.66
CA ALA A 47 -2.26 12.01 -4.20
C ALA A 47 -1.92 13.53 -4.15
N GLU A 48 -0.72 13.89 -3.69
CA GLU A 48 -0.23 15.28 -3.73
C GLU A 48 -0.14 15.80 -5.16
N ASP A 49 0.39 15.00 -6.10
CA ASP A 49 0.44 15.36 -7.53
C ASP A 49 -0.96 15.61 -8.09
N ALA A 50 -1.95 14.79 -7.72
CA ALA A 50 -3.34 14.98 -8.16
C ALA A 50 -3.94 16.28 -7.63
N VAL A 51 -3.70 16.62 -6.38
CA VAL A 51 -4.14 17.88 -5.76
C VAL A 51 -3.45 19.06 -6.43
N GLN A 52 -2.16 18.96 -6.71
CA GLN A 52 -1.41 20.02 -7.38
C GLN A 52 -1.92 20.26 -8.80
N GLN A 53 -2.17 19.20 -9.60
CA GLN A 53 -2.75 19.34 -10.94
C GLN A 53 -4.12 20.01 -10.91
N LEU A 54 -4.96 19.67 -9.91
CA LEU A 54 -6.27 20.29 -9.74
C LEU A 54 -6.13 21.76 -9.32
N SER A 55 -5.22 22.09 -8.39
CA SER A 55 -4.93 23.46 -7.97
C SER A 55 -4.44 24.31 -9.14
N ASP A 56 -3.45 23.83 -9.90
CA ASP A 56 -2.90 24.54 -11.06
C ASP A 56 -3.97 24.80 -12.13
N ARG A 57 -4.89 23.86 -12.32
CA ARG A 57 -6.01 24.04 -13.25
C ARG A 57 -6.95 25.16 -12.77
N ILE A 58 -7.32 25.14 -11.49
CA ILE A 58 -8.18 26.16 -10.87
C ILE A 58 -7.51 27.53 -10.94
N ASP A 59 -6.23 27.61 -10.61
CA ASP A 59 -5.46 28.86 -10.66
C ASP A 59 -5.37 29.42 -12.09
N SER A 60 -5.22 28.56 -13.09
CA SER A 60 -5.28 28.94 -14.49
C SER A 60 -6.65 29.53 -14.87
N HIS A 61 -7.74 28.96 -14.35
CA HIS A 61 -9.07 29.50 -14.60
C HIS A 61 -9.33 30.82 -13.84
N ILE A 62 -8.84 30.94 -12.61
CA ILE A 62 -8.86 32.20 -11.86
C ILE A 62 -8.12 33.30 -12.62
N LEU A 63 -6.96 32.98 -13.19
CA LEU A 63 -6.19 33.90 -14.03
C LEU A 63 -6.98 34.36 -15.24
N LEU A 64 -7.68 33.46 -15.95
CA LEU A 64 -8.52 33.81 -17.10
C LEU A 64 -9.67 34.76 -16.72
N VAL A 65 -10.36 34.53 -15.59
CA VAL A 65 -11.43 35.39 -15.12
C VAL A 65 -10.86 36.78 -14.73
N ASN A 66 -9.72 36.81 -14.04
CA ASN A 66 -9.06 38.05 -13.66
C ASN A 66 -8.50 38.81 -14.87
N SER A 67 -7.97 38.12 -15.91
CA SER A 67 -7.53 38.74 -17.15
C SER A 67 -8.71 39.37 -17.90
N THR A 68 -9.88 38.72 -17.85
CA THR A 68 -11.11 39.29 -18.42
C THR A 68 -11.53 40.54 -17.65
N LYS A 69 -11.46 40.55 -16.31
CA LYS A 69 -11.70 41.75 -15.51
C LYS A 69 -10.69 42.86 -15.88
N ALA A 70 -9.39 42.57 -16.01
CA ALA A 70 -8.37 43.51 -16.40
C ALA A 70 -8.62 44.14 -17.79
N PHE A 71 -9.17 43.36 -18.73
CA PHE A 71 -9.61 43.87 -20.03
C PHE A 71 -10.73 44.93 -19.86
N PHE A 72 -11.73 44.69 -19.01
CA PHE A 72 -12.78 45.69 -18.70
C PHE A 72 -12.19 46.92 -18.02
N GLU A 73 -11.24 46.76 -17.12
CA GLU A 73 -10.55 47.89 -16.45
C GLU A 73 -9.74 48.70 -17.43
N ALA A 74 -9.09 48.07 -18.41
CA ALA A 74 -8.31 48.76 -19.43
C ALA A 74 -9.19 49.57 -20.42
N THR A 75 -10.42 49.10 -20.70
CA THR A 75 -11.39 49.82 -21.52
C THR A 75 -12.07 50.99 -20.75
N GLY A 76 -12.06 50.91 -19.41
CA GLY A 76 -12.72 51.88 -18.53
C GLY A 76 -14.23 51.78 -18.46
N GLU A 77 -14.84 50.94 -19.28
CA GLU A 77 -16.27 50.69 -19.39
C GLU A 77 -16.58 49.26 -19.71
N VAL A 78 -17.87 48.87 -19.69
CA VAL A 78 -18.31 47.56 -20.14
C VAL A 78 -18.11 47.48 -21.65
N PRO A 79 -17.26 46.56 -22.17
CA PRO A 79 -16.95 46.48 -23.59
C PRO A 79 -18.20 46.12 -24.40
N SER A 80 -18.20 46.45 -25.70
CA SER A 80 -19.22 45.99 -26.61
C SER A 80 -19.19 44.46 -26.81
N ALA A 81 -20.30 43.86 -27.23
CA ALA A 81 -20.37 42.42 -27.50
C ALA A 81 -19.30 41.96 -28.49
N ASP A 82 -19.03 42.77 -29.55
CA ASP A 82 -17.99 42.45 -30.52
C ASP A 82 -16.57 42.47 -29.95
N GLN A 83 -16.24 43.49 -29.15
CA GLN A 83 -14.93 43.56 -28.48
C GLN A 83 -14.75 42.38 -27.51
N PHE A 84 -15.81 42.05 -26.75
CA PHE A 84 -15.82 40.92 -25.81
C PHE A 84 -15.66 39.58 -26.54
N LYS A 85 -16.38 39.40 -27.66
CA LYS A 85 -16.26 38.21 -28.51
C LYS A 85 -14.86 38.01 -29.08
N ILE A 86 -14.23 39.09 -29.57
CA ILE A 86 -12.84 39.03 -30.07
C ILE A 86 -11.88 38.67 -28.93
N PHE A 87 -12.01 39.28 -27.77
CA PHE A 87 -11.17 39.01 -26.62
C PHE A 87 -11.29 37.55 -26.14
N ILE A 88 -12.49 37.08 -25.87
CA ILE A 88 -12.74 35.70 -25.45
C ILE A 88 -12.34 34.69 -26.55
N GLY A 89 -12.60 35.00 -27.81
CA GLY A 89 -12.21 34.15 -28.93
C GLY A 89 -10.68 33.95 -29.06
N ASN A 90 -9.88 34.94 -28.62
CA ASN A 90 -8.43 34.77 -28.53
C ASN A 90 -8.02 33.92 -27.30
N LEU A 91 -8.69 34.06 -26.16
CA LEU A 91 -8.46 33.23 -25.00
C LEU A 91 -8.81 31.75 -25.23
N GLN A 92 -9.86 31.47 -25.99
CA GLN A 92 -10.31 30.10 -26.32
C GLN A 92 -9.28 29.29 -27.11
N LYS A 93 -8.35 29.93 -27.81
CA LYS A 93 -7.26 29.25 -28.52
C LYS A 93 -6.23 28.63 -27.56
N SER A 94 -6.29 29.01 -26.29
CA SER A 94 -5.42 28.46 -25.23
C SER A 94 -6.02 27.17 -24.67
N GLU A 95 -5.18 26.15 -24.44
CA GLU A 95 -5.57 24.95 -23.70
C GLU A 95 -6.12 25.22 -22.28
N GLN A 96 -5.77 26.39 -21.73
CA GLN A 96 -6.25 26.84 -20.42
C GLN A 96 -7.75 27.07 -20.38
N PHE A 97 -8.42 27.26 -21.54
CA PHE A 97 -9.87 27.45 -21.62
C PHE A 97 -10.68 26.15 -21.44
N THR A 98 -10.03 24.98 -21.51
CA THR A 98 -10.70 23.70 -21.35
C THR A 98 -11.28 23.54 -19.93
N GLY A 99 -12.57 23.18 -19.82
CA GLY A 99 -13.27 23.04 -18.52
C GLY A 99 -14.10 24.27 -18.12
N ILE A 100 -13.93 25.41 -18.80
CA ILE A 100 -14.81 26.60 -18.66
C ILE A 100 -15.98 26.49 -19.65
N GLN A 101 -17.20 26.66 -19.18
CA GLN A 101 -18.39 26.68 -20.05
C GLN A 101 -18.51 27.98 -20.87
N GLY A 102 -17.87 29.02 -20.39
CA GLY A 102 -17.84 30.36 -20.99
C GLY A 102 -17.43 31.40 -19.96
N ILE A 103 -17.25 32.62 -20.43
CA ILE A 103 -17.05 33.80 -19.59
C ILE A 103 -18.11 34.82 -19.98
N GLY A 104 -18.69 35.50 -19.00
CA GLY A 104 -19.72 36.48 -19.23
C GLY A 104 -19.60 37.68 -18.29
N PHE A 105 -20.47 38.64 -18.54
CA PHE A 105 -20.67 39.78 -17.67
C PHE A 105 -22.13 39.91 -17.27
N ALA A 106 -22.38 40.01 -15.96
CA ALA A 106 -23.70 40.28 -15.39
C ALA A 106 -23.72 41.73 -14.83
N ARG A 107 -24.66 42.51 -15.30
CA ARG A 107 -24.79 43.90 -14.88
C ARG A 107 -25.38 44.00 -13.48
N TYR A 108 -24.77 44.81 -12.61
CA TYR A 108 -25.35 45.03 -11.28
C TYR A 108 -26.34 46.17 -11.34
N VAL A 109 -27.62 45.89 -11.05
CA VAL A 109 -28.75 46.81 -11.05
C VAL A 109 -29.25 46.95 -9.65
N ARG A 110 -29.23 48.15 -9.11
CA ARG A 110 -29.85 48.47 -7.81
C ARG A 110 -31.34 48.82 -7.99
N ALA A 111 -32.09 48.68 -6.91
CA ALA A 111 -33.47 49.13 -6.88
C ALA A 111 -33.62 50.53 -7.39
N GLY A 112 -34.52 50.75 -8.34
CA GLY A 112 -34.81 52.07 -8.91
C GLY A 112 -33.82 52.64 -9.92
N GLU A 113 -32.66 51.99 -10.19
CA GLU A 113 -31.62 52.55 -11.05
C GLU A 113 -31.77 52.24 -12.54
N GLN A 114 -32.30 51.06 -12.90
CA GLN A 114 -32.51 50.67 -14.32
C GLN A 114 -33.83 49.90 -14.47
N SER A 115 -34.55 50.20 -15.57
CA SER A 115 -35.75 49.44 -15.90
C SER A 115 -35.37 48.13 -16.67
N ASP A 116 -36.20 47.09 -16.55
CA ASP A 116 -36.11 45.88 -17.34
C ASP A 116 -36.05 46.16 -18.84
N ALA A 117 -36.70 47.24 -19.29
CA ALA A 117 -36.66 47.69 -20.65
C ALA A 117 -35.25 48.14 -21.08
N SER A 118 -34.39 48.65 -20.19
CA SER A 118 -33.00 49.04 -20.54
C SER A 118 -32.12 47.82 -20.76
N ILE A 119 -32.27 46.76 -19.95
CA ILE A 119 -31.59 45.50 -20.12
C ILE A 119 -32.05 44.79 -21.40
N SER A 120 -33.35 44.76 -21.64
CA SER A 120 -33.90 44.20 -22.90
C SER A 120 -33.38 44.87 -24.14
N ARG A 121 -33.24 46.23 -24.13
CA ARG A 121 -32.60 46.96 -25.24
C ARG A 121 -31.10 46.68 -25.40
N GLU A 122 -30.39 46.44 -24.32
CA GLU A 122 -28.99 46.05 -24.33
C GLU A 122 -28.80 44.67 -24.98
N LEU A 123 -29.63 43.67 -24.60
CA LEU A 123 -29.63 42.34 -25.17
C LEU A 123 -30.04 42.35 -26.65
N GLN A 124 -31.02 43.18 -27.02
CA GLN A 124 -31.44 43.34 -28.42
C GLN A 124 -30.31 43.93 -29.28
N ARG A 125 -29.56 44.90 -28.75
CA ARG A 125 -28.42 45.51 -29.46
C ARG A 125 -27.25 44.55 -29.58
N ASN A 126 -26.95 43.80 -28.52
CA ASN A 126 -25.76 42.95 -28.47
C ASN A 126 -25.96 41.62 -29.19
N TYR A 127 -27.18 41.04 -29.11
CA TYR A 127 -27.44 39.67 -29.57
C TYR A 127 -28.70 39.51 -30.40
N GLY A 128 -29.44 40.60 -30.68
CA GLY A 128 -30.71 40.53 -31.40
C GLY A 128 -31.86 39.91 -30.60
N ILE A 129 -31.71 39.79 -29.25
CA ILE A 129 -32.64 39.10 -28.36
C ILE A 129 -33.38 40.13 -27.53
N ALA A 130 -34.70 40.34 -27.80
CA ALA A 130 -35.59 41.16 -26.95
C ALA A 130 -36.13 40.34 -25.79
N ARG A 131 -35.42 40.29 -24.65
CA ARG A 131 -35.83 39.54 -23.45
C ARG A 131 -35.66 40.41 -22.23
N ALA A 132 -36.69 40.47 -21.37
CA ALA A 132 -36.60 41.04 -20.03
C ALA A 132 -35.75 40.11 -19.13
N PRO A 133 -35.14 40.66 -18.07
CA PRO A 133 -34.49 39.82 -17.06
C PRO A 133 -35.45 38.76 -16.50
N TRP A 134 -34.95 37.55 -16.30
CA TRP A 134 -35.71 36.42 -15.78
C TRP A 134 -34.88 35.59 -14.76
N PRO A 135 -35.53 34.88 -13.82
CA PRO A 135 -36.95 34.90 -13.52
C PRO A 135 -37.38 36.25 -12.91
N GLU A 136 -38.68 36.50 -12.86
CA GLU A 136 -39.21 37.59 -12.05
C GLU A 136 -38.82 37.36 -10.60
N THR A 137 -38.38 38.40 -9.91
CA THR A 137 -37.94 38.32 -8.51
C THR A 137 -38.37 39.54 -7.73
N THR A 138 -38.56 39.35 -6.42
CA THR A 138 -38.88 40.42 -5.46
C THR A 138 -37.60 41.06 -4.87
N GLU A 139 -36.43 40.57 -5.25
CA GLU A 139 -35.16 41.09 -4.75
C GLU A 139 -34.93 42.52 -5.20
N GLU A 140 -34.42 43.38 -4.32
CA GLU A 140 -34.11 44.79 -4.61
C GLU A 140 -32.99 44.97 -5.61
N ASN A 141 -31.96 44.09 -5.55
CA ASN A 141 -30.85 44.11 -6.45
C ASN A 141 -30.97 42.98 -7.48
N ARG A 142 -30.44 43.19 -8.69
CA ARG A 142 -30.48 42.21 -9.77
C ARG A 142 -29.12 42.12 -10.44
N THR A 143 -28.80 40.94 -10.99
CA THR A 143 -27.58 40.73 -11.77
C THR A 143 -27.86 39.94 -13.06
N PRO A 144 -28.59 40.57 -14.02
CA PRO A 144 -28.90 39.94 -15.32
C PRO A 144 -27.65 39.80 -16.16
N ILE A 145 -27.50 38.64 -16.84
CA ILE A 145 -26.42 38.37 -17.79
C ILE A 145 -26.64 39.19 -19.05
N VAL A 146 -25.67 40.07 -19.40
CA VAL A 146 -25.76 40.93 -20.58
C VAL A 146 -24.69 40.64 -21.63
N LEU A 147 -23.59 39.95 -21.25
CA LEU A 147 -22.58 39.42 -22.15
C LEU A 147 -22.27 37.97 -21.80
N MET A 148 -22.10 37.10 -22.81
CA MET A 148 -21.70 35.71 -22.63
C MET A 148 -21.01 35.18 -23.90
N GLU A 149 -19.83 34.62 -23.75
CA GLU A 149 -19.05 34.00 -24.82
C GLU A 149 -18.44 32.66 -24.35
N PRO A 150 -18.29 31.65 -25.20
CA PRO A 150 -18.70 31.62 -26.62
C PRO A 150 -20.21 31.59 -26.81
N GLN A 151 -20.67 32.10 -27.97
CA GLN A 151 -22.06 32.05 -28.33
C GLN A 151 -22.40 30.62 -28.81
N ASN A 152 -23.18 29.94 -28.02
CA ASN A 152 -23.82 28.67 -28.33
C ASN A 152 -25.26 28.70 -27.79
N ASN A 153 -26.06 27.69 -28.09
CA ASN A 153 -27.45 27.67 -27.63
C ASN A 153 -27.58 27.82 -26.12
N ARG A 154 -26.63 27.26 -25.36
CA ARG A 154 -26.61 27.31 -23.90
C ARG A 154 -26.35 28.73 -23.37
N SER A 155 -25.33 29.39 -23.91
CA SER A 155 -24.98 30.77 -23.53
C SER A 155 -26.05 31.77 -23.95
N LEU A 156 -26.64 31.64 -25.16
CA LEU A 156 -27.74 32.47 -25.59
C LEU A 156 -29.01 32.25 -24.75
N GLY A 157 -29.27 31.01 -24.33
CA GLY A 157 -30.35 30.69 -23.39
C GLY A 157 -30.21 31.34 -22.04
N ALA A 158 -28.97 31.57 -21.57
CA ALA A 158 -28.67 32.17 -20.27
C ALA A 158 -28.75 33.72 -20.28
N LEU A 159 -28.80 34.35 -21.46
CA LEU A 159 -28.89 35.81 -21.52
C LEU A 159 -30.18 36.31 -20.83
N GLY A 160 -30.04 37.39 -20.05
CA GLY A 160 -31.11 37.95 -19.22
C GLY A 160 -31.39 37.19 -17.91
N PHE A 161 -30.75 36.04 -17.67
CA PHE A 161 -30.90 35.33 -16.40
C PHE A 161 -30.37 36.18 -15.26
N ASP A 162 -31.24 36.45 -14.27
CA ASP A 162 -30.86 37.17 -13.07
C ASP A 162 -30.20 36.24 -12.04
N MET A 163 -28.90 36.31 -11.94
CA MET A 163 -28.13 35.47 -11.02
C MET A 163 -28.42 35.75 -9.57
N TYR A 164 -28.85 36.97 -9.23
CA TYR A 164 -29.19 37.38 -7.85
C TYR A 164 -30.44 36.69 -7.34
N SER A 165 -31.33 36.22 -8.23
CA SER A 165 -32.55 35.49 -7.91
C SER A 165 -32.26 34.14 -7.21
N ASN A 166 -31.10 33.55 -7.42
CA ASN A 166 -30.72 32.29 -6.80
C ASN A 166 -29.91 32.54 -5.50
N PRO A 167 -30.33 32.02 -4.33
CA PRO A 167 -29.68 32.32 -3.05
C PRO A 167 -28.22 31.88 -2.96
N ILE A 168 -27.85 30.76 -3.59
CA ILE A 168 -26.44 30.25 -3.58
C ILE A 168 -25.53 31.17 -4.41
N ARG A 169 -25.99 31.61 -5.58
CA ARG A 169 -25.29 32.57 -6.44
C ARG A 169 -25.19 33.93 -5.78
N ARG A 170 -26.30 34.40 -5.19
CA ARG A 170 -26.41 35.68 -4.47
C ARG A 170 -25.40 35.75 -3.32
N ALA A 171 -25.25 34.71 -2.52
CA ALA A 171 -24.27 34.66 -1.44
C ALA A 171 -22.83 34.92 -1.95
N ALA A 172 -22.44 34.33 -3.08
CA ALA A 172 -21.13 34.54 -3.70
C ALA A 172 -20.98 35.95 -4.28
N ILE A 173 -22.02 36.49 -4.92
CA ILE A 173 -22.06 37.84 -5.48
C ILE A 173 -21.90 38.88 -4.35
N VAL A 174 -22.61 38.73 -3.24
CA VAL A 174 -22.51 39.62 -2.07
C VAL A 174 -21.11 39.53 -1.45
N ALA A 175 -20.56 38.33 -1.29
CA ALA A 175 -19.20 38.14 -0.77
C ALA A 175 -18.17 38.76 -1.71
N ALA A 176 -18.27 38.56 -3.03
CA ALA A 176 -17.37 39.14 -4.01
C ALA A 176 -17.40 40.68 -3.97
N LEU A 177 -18.59 41.27 -3.81
CA LEU A 177 -18.77 42.71 -3.71
C LEU A 177 -18.14 43.28 -2.41
N ALA A 178 -18.42 42.64 -1.27
CA ALA A 178 -17.93 43.08 0.03
C ALA A 178 -16.41 43.01 0.14
N GLU A 179 -15.82 41.94 -0.41
CA GLU A 179 -14.38 41.70 -0.33
C GLU A 179 -13.61 42.27 -1.54
N GLN A 180 -14.30 42.76 -2.55
CA GLN A 180 -13.76 43.30 -3.81
C GLN A 180 -12.81 42.35 -4.54
N ARG A 181 -13.05 41.05 -4.41
CA ARG A 181 -12.23 39.99 -5.01
C ARG A 181 -13.08 38.82 -5.55
N LEU A 182 -12.43 38.00 -6.32
CA LEU A 182 -13.06 36.82 -6.90
C LEU A 182 -13.59 35.85 -5.83
N ARG A 183 -14.85 35.41 -6.00
CA ARG A 183 -15.51 34.44 -5.11
C ARG A 183 -16.24 33.38 -5.92
N ALA A 184 -16.22 32.14 -5.44
CA ALA A 184 -16.98 31.03 -6.01
C ALA A 184 -18.30 30.84 -5.30
N SER A 185 -19.35 30.47 -6.05
CA SER A 185 -20.62 30.01 -5.48
C SER A 185 -20.48 28.59 -4.92
N GLY A 186 -21.39 28.18 -4.05
CA GLY A 186 -21.64 26.77 -3.80
C GLY A 186 -22.10 26.05 -5.06
N SER A 187 -22.35 24.75 -4.91
CA SER A 187 -22.89 23.93 -5.99
C SER A 187 -24.23 24.45 -6.48
N VAL A 188 -24.35 24.69 -7.76
CA VAL A 188 -25.57 25.16 -8.44
C VAL A 188 -25.85 24.31 -9.67
N GLU A 189 -27.14 24.20 -10.03
CA GLU A 189 -27.49 23.75 -11.36
C GLU A 189 -27.22 24.88 -12.36
N LEU A 190 -26.43 24.58 -13.40
CA LEU A 190 -26.23 25.51 -14.51
C LEU A 190 -27.48 25.53 -15.39
N VAL A 191 -27.74 26.68 -16.06
CA VAL A 191 -28.91 26.84 -16.95
C VAL A 191 -28.89 25.80 -18.05
N LYS A 192 -29.98 25.04 -18.20
CA LYS A 192 -30.06 23.78 -18.97
C LYS A 192 -30.41 23.97 -20.44
N GLU A 193 -29.81 23.15 -21.28
CA GLU A 193 -30.32 22.84 -22.63
C GLU A 193 -31.05 21.49 -22.71
N ASN A 194 -30.62 20.49 -21.92
CA ASN A 194 -31.18 19.14 -21.93
C ASN A 194 -31.27 18.53 -20.51
N ILE A 195 -32.37 17.81 -20.28
CA ILE A 195 -32.69 17.15 -18.98
C ILE A 195 -31.71 15.99 -18.66
N SER A 196 -31.02 15.45 -19.67
CA SER A 196 -30.17 14.25 -19.52
C SER A 196 -28.76 14.49 -19.01
N ASP A 197 -28.28 15.75 -18.96
CA ASP A 197 -26.90 16.09 -18.60
C ASP A 197 -26.85 17.01 -17.36
N GLN A 198 -27.41 16.52 -16.25
CA GLN A 198 -27.39 17.21 -14.97
C GLN A 198 -26.06 17.00 -14.26
N GLN A 199 -25.11 17.91 -14.42
CA GLN A 199 -23.89 17.94 -13.61
C GLN A 199 -23.94 19.12 -12.64
N ALA A 200 -23.43 18.88 -11.42
CA ALA A 200 -23.16 19.93 -10.46
C ALA A 200 -22.17 20.93 -11.07
N GLY A 201 -22.47 22.21 -10.91
CA GLY A 201 -21.61 23.30 -11.36
C GLY A 201 -21.40 24.32 -10.25
N PHE A 202 -20.49 25.22 -10.47
CA PHE A 202 -20.32 26.43 -9.65
C PHE A 202 -19.97 27.61 -10.56
N VAL A 203 -20.08 28.81 -10.02
CA VAL A 203 -19.79 30.03 -10.79
C VAL A 203 -18.81 30.89 -10.00
N MET A 204 -17.74 31.33 -10.64
CA MET A 204 -16.85 32.35 -10.09
C MET A 204 -17.32 33.73 -10.47
N TYR A 205 -17.28 34.67 -9.54
CA TYR A 205 -17.67 36.08 -9.70
C TYR A 205 -16.53 36.97 -9.28
N THR A 206 -16.13 37.94 -10.13
CA THR A 206 -15.23 39.05 -9.77
C THR A 206 -15.92 40.38 -10.06
N PRO A 207 -16.01 41.31 -9.09
CA PRO A 207 -16.72 42.55 -9.28
C PRO A 207 -15.91 43.52 -10.17
N PHE A 208 -16.62 44.24 -11.02
CA PHE A 208 -16.08 45.33 -11.83
C PHE A 208 -16.69 46.67 -11.42
N PHE A 209 -15.86 47.66 -11.20
CA PHE A 209 -16.24 48.97 -10.69
C PHE A 209 -15.96 50.06 -11.70
N ALA A 210 -16.78 51.10 -11.69
CA ALA A 210 -16.52 52.29 -12.45
C ALA A 210 -15.28 53.03 -11.91
N ILE A 211 -14.33 53.34 -12.77
CA ILE A 211 -13.03 53.92 -12.42
C ILE A 211 -13.17 55.22 -11.60
N ASN A 212 -14.09 56.10 -11.99
CA ASN A 212 -14.19 57.45 -11.40
C ASN A 212 -15.08 57.53 -10.14
N SER A 213 -15.90 56.53 -9.88
CA SER A 213 -16.89 56.61 -8.77
C SER A 213 -16.80 55.44 -7.79
N GLY A 214 -16.00 54.41 -8.07
CA GLY A 214 -15.98 53.16 -7.25
C GLY A 214 -17.32 52.44 -7.19
N ARG A 215 -18.27 52.81 -8.05
CA ARG A 215 -19.60 52.18 -8.10
C ARG A 215 -19.49 50.85 -8.79
N PRO A 216 -20.07 49.74 -8.25
CA PRO A 216 -20.11 48.46 -8.93
C PRO A 216 -20.97 48.54 -10.19
N LEU A 217 -20.39 48.22 -11.33
CA LEU A 217 -21.08 48.15 -12.62
C LEU A 217 -21.64 46.75 -12.89
N GLY A 218 -20.99 45.72 -12.32
CA GLY A 218 -21.40 44.35 -12.50
C GLY A 218 -20.30 43.36 -12.11
N PHE A 219 -20.42 42.16 -12.61
CA PHE A 219 -19.52 41.04 -12.31
C PHE A 219 -19.08 40.37 -13.61
N VAL A 220 -17.78 40.23 -13.81
CA VAL A 220 -17.27 39.21 -14.71
C VAL A 220 -17.46 37.85 -14.03
N PHE A 221 -18.03 36.91 -14.73
CA PHE A 221 -18.31 35.60 -14.17
C PHE A 221 -17.94 34.49 -15.13
N ALA A 222 -17.63 33.29 -14.58
CA ALA A 222 -17.38 32.09 -15.34
C ALA A 222 -18.09 30.90 -14.68
N PRO A 223 -19.00 30.23 -15.38
CA PRO A 223 -19.60 28.98 -14.94
C PRO A 223 -18.71 27.79 -15.26
N PHE A 224 -18.57 26.88 -14.30
CA PHE A 224 -17.79 25.65 -14.39
C PHE A 224 -18.68 24.43 -14.13
N ARG A 225 -18.48 23.40 -14.94
CA ARG A 225 -18.97 22.04 -14.62
C ARG A 225 -17.89 21.35 -13.83
N ILE A 226 -18.25 20.85 -12.66
CA ILE A 226 -17.27 20.28 -11.74
C ILE A 226 -16.63 19.01 -12.33
N GLY A 227 -17.44 18.15 -12.98
CA GLY A 227 -16.92 16.97 -13.69
C GLY A 227 -15.87 17.34 -14.73
N ASP A 228 -16.19 18.28 -15.64
CA ASP A 228 -15.28 18.73 -16.71
C ASP A 228 -13.99 19.34 -16.13
N LEU A 229 -14.08 20.05 -15.00
CA LEU A 229 -12.92 20.63 -14.30
C LEU A 229 -11.99 19.53 -13.80
N PHE A 230 -12.51 18.56 -13.05
CA PHE A 230 -11.73 17.44 -12.53
C PHE A 230 -11.16 16.59 -13.66
N ASP A 231 -11.96 16.26 -14.67
CA ASP A 231 -11.52 15.47 -15.80
C ASP A 231 -10.42 16.17 -16.61
N SER A 232 -10.54 17.49 -16.81
CA SER A 232 -9.53 18.28 -17.52
C SER A 232 -8.22 18.45 -16.72
N ALA A 233 -8.29 18.35 -15.41
CA ALA A 233 -7.11 18.40 -14.53
C ALA A 233 -6.41 17.04 -14.49
N LEU A 234 -7.15 15.94 -14.30
CA LEU A 234 -6.61 14.63 -13.97
C LEU A 234 -6.30 13.75 -15.18
N ASN A 235 -6.94 14.00 -16.34
CA ASN A 235 -6.70 13.23 -17.57
C ASN A 235 -5.47 13.71 -18.36
N ARG A 236 -4.57 14.49 -17.74
CA ARG A 236 -3.27 14.82 -18.31
C ARG A 236 -2.32 13.63 -18.24
N LEU A 237 -1.47 13.48 -19.25
CA LEU A 237 -0.47 12.41 -19.25
C LEU A 237 0.73 12.76 -18.36
N PRO A 238 1.17 11.84 -17.49
CA PRO A 238 0.60 10.51 -17.23
C PRO A 238 -0.68 10.57 -16.39
N VAL A 239 -1.69 9.77 -16.75
CA VAL A 239 -2.94 9.68 -16.00
C VAL A 239 -2.66 9.08 -14.63
N LEU A 240 -3.00 9.81 -13.58
CA LEU A 240 -2.76 9.38 -12.20
C LEU A 240 -3.75 8.27 -11.81
N PRO A 241 -3.28 7.17 -11.18
CA PRO A 241 -4.14 6.05 -10.80
C PRO A 241 -4.87 6.32 -9.48
N VAL A 242 -5.66 7.41 -9.43
CA VAL A 242 -6.42 7.85 -8.26
C VAL A 242 -7.94 7.79 -8.49
N HIS A 243 -8.67 7.58 -7.40
CA HIS A 243 -10.11 7.74 -7.31
C HIS A 243 -10.42 8.85 -6.32
N ILE A 244 -11.04 9.94 -6.79
CA ILE A 244 -11.27 11.13 -5.99
C ILE A 244 -12.76 11.29 -5.71
N THR A 245 -13.10 11.58 -4.45
CA THR A 245 -14.41 12.09 -4.06
C THR A 245 -14.21 13.47 -3.45
N ALA A 246 -15.02 14.45 -3.85
CA ALA A 246 -14.91 15.82 -3.39
C ALA A 246 -16.23 16.33 -2.82
N TRP A 247 -16.13 17.11 -1.74
CA TRP A 247 -17.25 17.77 -1.08
C TRP A 247 -17.00 19.27 -0.94
N ASP A 248 -18.05 20.05 -1.04
CA ASP A 248 -18.02 21.49 -0.77
C ASP A 248 -18.29 21.73 0.73
N GLY A 249 -17.22 21.82 1.52
CA GLY A 249 -17.27 21.83 2.98
C GLY A 249 -17.26 20.42 3.58
N GLU A 250 -18.13 20.16 4.57
CA GLU A 250 -18.15 18.88 5.27
C GLU A 250 -18.68 17.72 4.42
N PRO A 251 -18.13 16.50 4.59
CA PRO A 251 -18.56 15.32 3.85
C PRO A 251 -20.00 14.95 4.18
N SER A 252 -20.87 15.05 3.18
CA SER A 252 -22.26 14.60 3.24
C SER A 252 -22.76 14.27 1.83
N ALA A 253 -23.84 13.53 1.74
CA ALA A 253 -24.45 13.22 0.44
C ALA A 253 -24.93 14.48 -0.30
N THR A 254 -25.32 15.52 0.43
CA THR A 254 -25.80 16.79 -0.13
C THR A 254 -24.66 17.71 -0.58
N ASN A 255 -23.49 17.60 0.04
CA ASN A 255 -22.33 18.43 -0.24
C ASN A 255 -21.35 17.77 -1.23
N GLN A 256 -21.62 16.51 -1.63
CA GLN A 256 -20.78 15.84 -2.60
C GLN A 256 -20.88 16.54 -3.96
N ILE A 257 -19.76 17.04 -4.46
CA ILE A 257 -19.69 17.79 -5.71
C ILE A 257 -19.06 16.98 -6.84
N TYR A 258 -18.22 16.01 -6.52
CA TYR A 258 -17.56 15.14 -7.52
C TYR A 258 -17.30 13.75 -6.97
N LYS A 259 -17.30 12.78 -7.88
CA LYS A 259 -16.83 11.42 -7.63
C LYS A 259 -16.31 10.84 -8.94
N SER A 260 -15.06 10.35 -8.93
CA SER A 260 -14.45 9.67 -10.08
C SER A 260 -15.29 8.49 -10.54
N ALA A 261 -15.32 8.24 -11.85
CA ALA A 261 -15.93 7.04 -12.41
C ALA A 261 -15.19 5.77 -11.95
N GLY A 262 -15.90 4.65 -11.87
CA GLY A 262 -15.34 3.36 -11.44
C GLY A 262 -15.32 3.18 -9.92
N GLN A 263 -14.72 2.07 -9.50
CA GLN A 263 -14.58 1.75 -8.07
C GLN A 263 -13.15 2.01 -7.60
N PRO A 264 -12.98 2.43 -6.34
CA PRO A 264 -11.65 2.49 -5.76
C PRO A 264 -11.00 1.11 -5.79
N GLY A 265 -9.72 1.06 -6.13
CA GLY A 265 -8.91 -0.14 -6.09
C GLY A 265 -8.59 -0.49 -4.64
N GLY A 266 -8.55 -1.77 -4.34
CA GLY A 266 -8.11 -2.28 -3.04
C GLY A 266 -7.56 -3.68 -3.23
N ARG A 267 -6.25 -3.86 -3.15
CA ARG A 267 -5.62 -5.17 -2.96
C ARG A 267 -5.23 -5.29 -1.50
N PHE A 268 -5.85 -6.27 -0.81
CA PHE A 268 -5.46 -6.71 0.55
C PHE A 268 -5.26 -5.60 1.59
N GLY A 269 -6.37 -5.07 2.11
CA GLY A 269 -6.45 -4.64 3.53
C GLY A 269 -5.84 -3.31 3.93
N VAL A 270 -5.19 -2.57 3.06
CA VAL A 270 -4.76 -1.20 3.35
C VAL A 270 -5.55 -0.26 2.44
N ALA A 271 -6.64 0.28 2.97
CA ALA A 271 -7.30 1.42 2.38
C ALA A 271 -6.39 2.63 2.57
N GLU A 272 -5.46 2.83 1.63
CA GLU A 272 -4.69 4.06 1.55
C GLU A 272 -5.68 5.15 1.17
N GLU A 273 -6.04 5.97 2.13
CA GLU A 273 -6.93 7.09 1.97
C GLU A 273 -6.18 8.35 2.38
N VAL A 274 -6.09 9.30 1.46
CA VAL A 274 -5.55 10.63 1.73
C VAL A 274 -6.69 11.61 1.74
N ARG A 275 -6.88 12.31 2.86
CA ARG A 275 -7.82 13.42 2.97
C ARG A 275 -7.07 14.74 3.02
N THR A 276 -7.47 15.65 2.17
CA THR A 276 -6.87 16.99 2.10
C THR A 276 -7.94 18.01 1.76
N SER A 277 -7.62 19.28 1.91
CA SER A 277 -8.51 20.39 1.55
C SER A 277 -7.91 21.24 0.44
N LEU A 278 -8.76 21.73 -0.46
CA LEU A 278 -8.39 22.61 -1.55
C LEU A 278 -9.24 23.90 -1.45
N THR A 279 -8.58 25.05 -1.48
CA THR A 279 -9.28 26.35 -1.46
C THR A 279 -9.56 26.81 -2.88
N VAL A 280 -10.83 27.00 -3.21
CA VAL A 280 -11.30 27.41 -4.54
C VAL A 280 -12.05 28.72 -4.42
N ALA A 281 -11.38 29.81 -4.79
CA ALA A 281 -11.97 31.16 -4.79
C ALA A 281 -12.79 31.50 -3.50
N GLY A 282 -12.20 31.15 -2.33
CA GLY A 282 -12.79 31.42 -1.01
C GLY A 282 -13.74 30.36 -0.47
N ARG A 283 -13.87 29.22 -1.16
CA ARG A 283 -14.54 28.02 -0.65
C ARG A 283 -13.52 26.95 -0.33
N THR A 284 -13.80 26.10 0.63
CA THR A 284 -12.94 24.97 0.99
C THR A 284 -13.60 23.69 0.50
N TRP A 285 -12.97 23.00 -0.44
CA TRP A 285 -13.35 21.67 -0.88
C TRP A 285 -12.56 20.64 -0.11
N LEU A 286 -13.22 19.63 0.43
CA LEU A 286 -12.58 18.47 1.01
C LEU A 286 -12.44 17.39 -0.06
N LEU A 287 -11.24 16.85 -0.19
CA LEU A 287 -10.91 15.80 -1.14
C LEU A 287 -10.55 14.52 -0.38
N GLU A 288 -11.17 13.42 -0.76
CA GLU A 288 -10.80 12.07 -0.37
C GLU A 288 -10.23 11.35 -1.59
N ILE A 289 -8.97 10.98 -1.50
CA ILE A 289 -8.21 10.39 -2.60
C ILE A 289 -7.86 8.96 -2.21
N ARG A 290 -8.26 8.01 -3.03
CA ARG A 290 -8.01 6.57 -2.87
C ARG A 290 -7.32 6.02 -4.11
N PRO A 291 -6.57 4.90 -4.01
CA PRO A 291 -6.08 4.22 -5.19
C PRO A 291 -7.21 3.83 -6.13
N SER A 292 -7.03 4.00 -7.43
CA SER A 292 -7.94 3.44 -8.44
C SER A 292 -7.62 1.96 -8.71
N ALA A 293 -8.46 1.27 -9.47
CA ALA A 293 -8.21 -0.11 -9.89
C ALA A 293 -6.93 -0.26 -10.75
N ALA A 294 -6.45 0.82 -11.35
CA ALA A 294 -5.23 0.85 -12.14
C ALA A 294 -3.95 1.06 -11.28
N TYR A 295 -4.10 1.37 -9.99
CA TYR A 295 -2.95 1.55 -9.10
C TYR A 295 -2.23 0.23 -8.87
N SER A 296 -0.92 0.22 -9.12
CA SER A 296 -0.04 -0.89 -8.80
C SER A 296 1.02 -0.40 -7.81
N PRO A 297 1.06 -0.96 -6.59
CA PRO A 297 2.07 -0.57 -5.62
C PRO A 297 3.47 -0.91 -6.14
N PRO A 298 4.48 -0.07 -5.89
CA PRO A 298 5.83 -0.26 -6.41
C PRO A 298 6.52 -1.53 -5.86
N VAL A 299 6.11 -1.98 -4.67
CA VAL A 299 6.65 -3.19 -4.04
C VAL A 299 5.53 -4.13 -3.66
N ASP A 300 5.61 -5.38 -4.17
CA ASP A 300 4.61 -6.41 -3.87
C ASP A 300 4.86 -7.03 -2.49
N GLN A 301 3.80 -7.16 -1.70
CA GLN A 301 3.81 -7.78 -0.37
C GLN A 301 4.04 -9.29 -0.41
N THR A 302 3.92 -9.95 -1.56
CA THR A 302 4.20 -11.39 -1.73
C THR A 302 5.60 -11.79 -1.28
N ARG A 303 6.58 -10.87 -1.35
CA ARG A 303 7.95 -11.10 -0.86
C ARG A 303 7.99 -11.41 0.64
N SER A 304 7.19 -10.73 1.45
CA SER A 304 7.13 -10.99 2.90
C SER A 304 6.53 -12.37 3.21
N PHE A 305 5.53 -12.82 2.46
CA PHE A 305 4.99 -14.18 2.60
C PHE A 305 6.01 -15.25 2.20
N MET A 306 6.77 -15.02 1.12
CA MET A 306 7.85 -15.95 0.71
C MET A 306 8.93 -16.06 1.79
N LEU A 307 9.27 -14.98 2.49
CA LEU A 307 10.21 -15.01 3.61
C LEU A 307 9.69 -15.88 4.77
N VAL A 308 8.39 -15.80 5.10
CA VAL A 308 7.79 -16.67 6.13
C VAL A 308 7.92 -18.14 5.72
N ILE A 309 7.52 -18.49 4.50
CA ILE A 309 7.59 -19.87 4.01
C ILE A 309 9.03 -20.37 4.01
N ALA A 310 9.95 -19.58 3.49
CA ALA A 310 11.38 -19.94 3.45
C ALA A 310 11.96 -20.14 4.85
N SER A 311 11.60 -19.28 5.82
CA SER A 311 12.08 -19.41 7.19
C SER A 311 11.56 -20.67 7.90
N VAL A 312 10.30 -21.03 7.68
CA VAL A 312 9.72 -22.26 8.24
C VAL A 312 10.37 -23.50 7.62
N LEU A 313 10.59 -23.52 6.32
CA LEU A 313 11.28 -24.62 5.63
C LEU A 313 12.72 -24.77 6.10
N LEU A 314 13.44 -23.65 6.25
CA LEU A 314 14.80 -23.64 6.78
C LEU A 314 14.83 -24.15 8.22
N ALA A 315 13.93 -23.67 9.07
CA ALA A 315 13.82 -24.13 10.45
C ALA A 315 13.57 -25.63 10.54
N ALA A 316 12.66 -26.15 9.70
CA ALA A 316 12.37 -27.60 9.64
C ALA A 316 13.60 -28.40 9.17
N ALA A 317 14.30 -27.93 8.16
CA ALA A 317 15.52 -28.60 7.65
C ALA A 317 16.64 -28.64 8.71
N LEU A 318 16.87 -27.52 9.41
CA LEU A 318 17.87 -27.45 10.49
C LEU A 318 17.50 -28.31 11.69
N ALA A 319 16.22 -28.33 12.08
CA ALA A 319 15.73 -29.18 13.14
C ALA A 319 15.87 -30.68 12.80
N ALA A 320 15.51 -31.06 11.56
CA ALA A 320 15.66 -32.43 11.06
C ALA A 320 17.15 -32.85 11.03
N SER A 321 18.04 -31.97 10.56
CA SER A 321 19.49 -32.20 10.58
C SER A 321 20.03 -32.39 12.00
N SER A 322 19.63 -31.50 12.92
CA SER A 322 20.01 -31.61 14.34
C SER A 322 19.52 -32.92 14.95
N HIS A 323 18.28 -33.32 14.66
CA HIS A 323 17.72 -34.59 15.14
C HIS A 323 18.45 -35.82 14.56
N SER A 324 18.79 -35.79 13.28
CA SER A 324 19.58 -36.85 12.64
C SER A 324 20.99 -36.99 13.25
N GLN A 325 21.67 -35.86 13.51
CA GLN A 325 22.97 -35.87 14.18
C GLN A 325 22.89 -36.47 15.58
N GLN A 326 21.85 -36.14 16.36
CA GLN A 326 21.64 -36.72 17.68
C GLN A 326 21.49 -38.24 17.62
N ARG A 327 20.68 -38.76 16.68
CA ARG A 327 20.53 -40.22 16.49
C ARG A 327 21.85 -40.87 16.14
N THR A 328 22.65 -40.25 15.27
CA THR A 328 23.96 -40.81 14.88
C THR A 328 24.91 -40.92 16.08
N ILE A 329 24.93 -39.89 16.94
CA ILE A 329 25.74 -39.87 18.16
C ILE A 329 25.26 -40.92 19.16
N GLU A 330 23.94 -41.07 19.42
CA GLU A 330 23.38 -42.09 20.29
C GLU A 330 23.73 -43.52 19.82
N VAL A 331 23.60 -43.80 18.52
CA VAL A 331 23.98 -45.11 17.94
C VAL A 331 25.49 -45.36 18.08
N ALA A 332 26.33 -44.33 17.84
CA ALA A 332 27.77 -44.44 18.00
C ALA A 332 28.19 -44.73 19.46
N GLU A 333 27.52 -44.12 20.45
CA GLU A 333 27.76 -44.39 21.87
C GLU A 333 27.41 -45.82 22.25
N ILE A 334 26.23 -46.33 21.80
CA ILE A 334 25.78 -47.70 22.04
C ILE A 334 26.82 -48.70 21.46
N LEU A 335 27.21 -48.52 20.20
CA LEU A 335 28.18 -49.37 19.55
C LEU A 335 29.54 -49.38 20.24
N ARG A 336 29.96 -48.22 20.76
CA ARG A 336 31.18 -48.10 21.53
C ARG A 336 31.14 -48.87 22.84
N GLU A 337 30.02 -48.76 23.60
CA GLU A 337 29.81 -49.52 24.84
C GLU A 337 29.83 -51.00 24.58
N GLU A 338 29.13 -51.49 23.53
CA GLU A 338 29.13 -52.91 23.16
C GLU A 338 30.54 -53.38 22.78
N THR A 339 31.31 -52.58 22.04
CA THR A 339 32.68 -52.90 21.62
C THR A 339 33.60 -52.96 22.87
N GLU A 340 33.51 -52.00 23.79
CA GLU A 340 34.27 -51.99 25.05
C GLU A 340 33.97 -53.20 25.92
N ARG A 341 32.67 -53.62 26.03
CA ARG A 341 32.28 -54.84 26.72
C ARG A 341 32.85 -56.08 26.09
N ALA A 342 32.77 -56.24 24.77
CA ALA A 342 33.32 -57.36 24.06
C ALA A 342 34.85 -57.47 24.16
N LEU A 343 35.56 -56.34 24.16
CA LEU A 343 37.00 -56.29 24.40
C LEU A 343 37.36 -56.71 25.82
N THR A 344 36.65 -56.26 26.82
CA THR A 344 36.88 -56.65 28.22
C THR A 344 36.63 -58.14 28.43
N GLU A 345 35.55 -58.69 27.87
CA GLU A 345 35.27 -60.13 27.90
C GLU A 345 36.38 -60.96 27.25
N ARG A 346 36.86 -60.50 26.08
CA ARG A 346 37.96 -61.14 25.38
C ARG A 346 39.26 -61.11 26.18
N GLU A 347 39.59 -60.00 26.87
CA GLU A 347 40.77 -59.88 27.74
C GLU A 347 40.65 -60.86 28.91
N LEU A 348 39.50 -60.96 29.55
CA LEU A 348 39.27 -61.93 30.64
C LEU A 348 39.46 -63.39 30.17
N LEU A 349 38.91 -63.75 29.03
CA LEU A 349 39.10 -65.06 28.45
C LEU A 349 40.58 -65.37 28.12
N LEU A 350 41.32 -64.38 27.53
CA LEU A 350 42.74 -64.51 27.31
C LEU A 350 43.53 -64.67 28.61
N GLN A 351 43.17 -63.96 29.65
CA GLN A 351 43.81 -64.08 30.95
C GLN A 351 43.56 -65.47 31.60
N GLU A 352 42.37 -65.98 31.50
CA GLU A 352 42.00 -67.31 31.96
C GLU A 352 42.78 -68.39 31.15
N MET A 353 42.85 -68.26 29.84
CA MET A 353 43.63 -69.14 28.99
C MET A 353 45.13 -69.15 29.37
N LYS A 354 45.73 -67.95 29.56
CA LYS A 354 47.11 -67.86 30.02
C LYS A 354 47.34 -68.54 31.37
N HIS A 355 46.41 -68.41 32.29
CA HIS A 355 46.44 -69.07 33.61
C HIS A 355 46.37 -70.61 33.47
N ARG A 356 45.43 -71.09 32.62
CA ARG A 356 45.27 -72.54 32.35
C ARG A 356 46.52 -73.15 31.68
N ILE A 357 47.13 -72.43 30.67
CA ILE A 357 48.36 -72.88 30.02
C ILE A 357 49.50 -72.94 31.03
N LYS A 358 49.68 -71.95 31.91
CA LYS A 358 50.65 -71.90 32.94
C LYS A 358 50.55 -73.11 33.91
N ASN A 359 49.30 -73.41 34.31
CA ASN A 359 49.01 -74.56 35.17
C ASN A 359 49.28 -75.87 34.47
N MET A 360 49.01 -76.01 33.17
CA MET A 360 49.28 -77.19 32.37
C MET A 360 50.79 -77.45 32.24
N ILE A 361 51.56 -76.40 31.94
CA ILE A 361 53.04 -76.49 31.87
C ILE A 361 53.65 -76.92 33.23
N ALA A 362 53.13 -76.33 34.30
CA ALA A 362 53.55 -76.71 35.69
C ALA A 362 53.26 -78.19 35.97
N ARG A 363 52.11 -78.71 35.58
CA ARG A 363 51.76 -80.13 35.72
C ARG A 363 52.63 -81.06 34.87
N VAL A 364 52.91 -80.71 33.62
CA VAL A 364 53.83 -81.45 32.73
C VAL A 364 55.20 -81.50 33.31
N LEU A 365 55.74 -80.40 33.83
CA LEU A 365 57.04 -80.37 34.50
C LEU A 365 57.09 -81.23 35.76
N ALA A 366 56.02 -81.22 36.56
CA ALA A 366 55.88 -82.10 37.76
C ALA A 366 55.90 -83.54 37.38
N ILE A 367 55.11 -83.96 36.40
CA ILE A 367 55.06 -85.38 35.87
C ILE A 367 56.42 -85.75 35.35
N SER A 368 57.12 -84.91 34.56
CA SER A 368 58.46 -85.14 34.07
C SER A 368 59.42 -85.41 35.20
N ARG A 369 59.44 -84.52 36.21
CA ARG A 369 60.35 -84.71 37.37
C ARG A 369 60.06 -85.93 38.20
N GLN A 370 58.81 -86.23 38.37
CA GLN A 370 58.38 -87.41 39.12
C GLN A 370 58.73 -88.73 38.38
N THR A 371 58.53 -88.75 37.07
CA THR A 371 58.82 -89.92 36.24
C THR A 371 60.37 -90.10 36.14
N ALA A 372 61.17 -89.02 36.00
CA ALA A 372 62.62 -89.11 35.99
C ALA A 372 63.22 -89.66 37.28
N ARG A 373 62.56 -89.42 38.43
CA ARG A 373 62.99 -90.00 39.73
C ARG A 373 62.64 -91.46 39.90
N ALA A 374 61.67 -91.96 39.19
CA ALA A 374 61.14 -93.31 39.34
C ALA A 374 61.60 -94.28 38.21
N SER A 375 62.38 -93.77 37.18
CA SER A 375 62.80 -94.60 36.04
C SER A 375 64.26 -94.94 36.22
N GLU A 376 64.56 -96.20 35.92
CA GLU A 376 65.91 -96.77 36.01
C GLU A 376 66.69 -96.65 34.69
N SER A 377 66.02 -96.40 33.60
CA SER A 377 66.67 -96.19 32.26
C SER A 377 65.95 -95.15 31.40
N LEU A 378 66.60 -94.61 30.39
CA LEU A 378 65.97 -93.65 29.47
C LEU A 378 64.83 -94.17 28.64
N PRO A 379 64.81 -95.46 28.22
CA PRO A 379 63.62 -96.11 27.59
C PRO A 379 62.40 -96.22 28.56
N ASP A 380 62.67 -96.63 29.81
CA ASP A 380 61.64 -96.66 30.86
C ASP A 380 61.01 -95.33 31.15
N PHE A 381 61.88 -94.26 31.25
CA PHE A 381 61.44 -92.85 31.39
C PHE A 381 60.52 -92.46 30.26
N THR A 382 60.94 -92.70 28.98
CA THR A 382 60.15 -92.28 27.80
C THR A 382 58.79 -92.94 27.71
N GLN A 383 58.78 -94.24 28.00
CA GLN A 383 57.49 -95.04 28.04
C GLN A 383 56.53 -94.59 29.13
N SER A 384 57.08 -94.48 30.35
CA SER A 384 56.26 -94.13 31.54
C SER A 384 55.83 -92.65 31.45
N PHE A 385 56.61 -91.69 30.95
CA PHE A 385 56.27 -90.30 30.77
C PHE A 385 55.18 -90.12 29.70
N SER A 386 55.37 -90.82 28.54
CA SER A 386 54.36 -90.79 27.46
C SER A 386 53.00 -91.33 27.94
N ALA A 387 52.98 -92.48 28.67
CA ALA A 387 51.74 -93.05 29.20
C ALA A 387 51.03 -92.08 30.20
N ARG A 388 51.78 -91.44 31.08
CA ARG A 388 51.24 -90.45 32.04
C ARG A 388 50.75 -89.21 31.40
N LEU A 389 51.45 -88.75 30.33
CA LEU A 389 51.04 -87.54 29.57
C LEU A 389 49.74 -87.82 28.78
N GLN A 390 49.66 -89.03 28.18
CA GLN A 390 48.41 -89.45 27.49
C GLN A 390 47.21 -89.58 28.44
N ALA A 391 47.43 -90.16 29.66
CA ALA A 391 46.40 -90.27 30.67
C ALA A 391 45.93 -88.84 31.16
N MET A 392 46.90 -87.94 31.32
CA MET A 392 46.58 -86.56 31.65
C MET A 392 45.80 -85.82 30.54
N ALA A 393 46.20 -86.00 29.26
CA ALA A 393 45.48 -85.46 28.11
C ALA A 393 44.05 -86.04 28.02
N ALA A 394 43.87 -87.35 28.19
CA ALA A 394 42.55 -87.95 28.19
C ALA A 394 41.66 -87.45 29.34
N SER A 395 42.20 -87.28 30.53
CA SER A 395 41.46 -86.76 31.66
C SER A 395 41.06 -85.27 31.45
N GLN A 396 41.90 -84.47 30.82
CA GLN A 396 41.56 -83.08 30.45
C GLN A 396 40.50 -82.97 29.35
N ASP A 397 40.52 -83.89 28.36
CA ASP A 397 39.51 -83.93 27.31
C ASP A 397 38.14 -84.32 27.87
N LEU A 398 38.10 -85.22 28.85
CA LEU A 398 36.92 -85.61 29.57
C LEU A 398 36.32 -84.47 30.40
N LEU A 399 37.18 -83.73 31.13
CA LEU A 399 36.78 -82.53 31.90
C LEU A 399 36.31 -81.35 30.98
N ALA A 400 36.92 -81.20 29.85
CA ALA A 400 36.48 -80.23 28.88
C ALA A 400 35.06 -80.54 28.32
N ARG A 401 34.81 -81.84 28.02
CA ARG A 401 33.48 -82.31 27.54
C ARG A 401 32.40 -82.14 28.58
N THR A 402 32.70 -82.48 29.84
CA THR A 402 31.73 -82.35 30.95
C THR A 402 31.44 -80.91 31.34
N ALA A 403 32.43 -80.01 31.24
CA ALA A 403 32.21 -78.59 31.45
C ALA A 403 31.32 -77.95 30.39
N TRP A 404 31.28 -78.45 29.18
CA TRP A 404 30.42 -78.02 28.10
C TRP A 404 29.00 -78.60 28.09
N GLN A 405 28.74 -79.63 28.91
CA GLN A 405 27.39 -80.23 29.05
C GLN A 405 26.63 -79.69 30.25
N GLY A 406 27.22 -78.82 31.04
CA GLY A 406 26.63 -78.27 32.30
C GLY A 406 26.52 -76.75 32.29
N ALA A 407 26.60 -76.05 31.16
CA ALA A 407 26.40 -74.63 31.01
C ALA A 407 25.14 -74.28 30.22
#